data_9caa6547979b6d9c2c8bd830b84c0856
#
_entry.id   9caa6547979b6d9c2c8bd830b84c0856
#
_cell.length_a   1.000
_cell.length_b   1.000
_cell.length_c   1.000
_cell.angle_alpha   90.00
_cell.angle_beta   90.00
_cell.angle_gamma   90.00
#
_symmetry.space_group_name_H-M   'P 1'
#
loop_
_entity.id
_entity.type
_entity.pdbx_description
1 polymer ?
#
loop_
_entity_poly.entity_id
_entity_poly.type
_entity_poly.pdbx_seq_one_letter_code
_entity_poly.pdbx_strand_id
1 'polypeptide(L)'
;GTVRYGYLLTKVFDEGTDKERTSVSEVLPDPRSRRQPQGVHDLSCTFDPDAFEWHDAAWRPRPLRDSVLYELHPGTFTPEGTLDAAIGKLDHLVDLGVDAVELLPVNGFNGDHNWGYDGVAWYTVDESYGGPEAYQRFVDACHTKGIAVIQDVVYNHLGPSGNYLPLFAEYFKPGASSWGDLINLDGWGSDGVREYILDNITMWLRDYHVDGFRLDAVHALADSRATHILEQIAQRI
;
A
#
# COMPACT_ATOMS: atom_id res chain seq x y z
N GLY A 1 21.46 -7.99 6.30
CA GLY A 1 20.54 -8.96 6.88
C GLY A 1 19.27 -8.29 7.34
N THR A 2 18.17 -9.01 7.37
CA THR A 2 16.84 -8.51 7.76
C THR A 2 16.78 -8.26 9.27
N VAL A 3 16.27 -7.10 9.68
CA VAL A 3 16.12 -6.71 11.08
C VAL A 3 14.63 -6.52 11.38
N ARG A 4 14.16 -7.10 12.50
CA ARG A 4 12.81 -6.86 13.04
C ARG A 4 12.86 -5.67 13.99
N TYR A 5 11.88 -4.77 13.91
CA TYR A 5 11.82 -3.56 14.71
C TYR A 5 10.37 -3.10 14.94
N GLY A 6 10.20 -2.19 15.88
CA GLY A 6 8.94 -1.51 16.16
C GLY A 6 9.19 -0.27 17.00
N TYR A 7 8.14 0.47 17.28
CA TYR A 7 8.19 1.73 18.01
C TYR A 7 7.55 1.61 19.39
N LEU A 8 8.19 2.22 20.38
CA LEU A 8 7.60 2.51 21.69
C LEU A 8 7.22 3.98 21.74
N LEU A 9 5.95 4.28 21.91
CA LEU A 9 5.46 5.66 22.04
C LEU A 9 5.37 6.03 23.51
N THR A 10 5.98 7.15 23.88
CA THR A 10 5.87 7.74 25.22
C THR A 10 4.97 8.95 25.15
N LYS A 11 3.80 8.89 25.81
CA LYS A 11 2.94 10.06 26.01
C LYS A 11 3.36 10.77 27.30
N VAL A 12 3.62 12.07 27.19
CA VAL A 12 3.89 12.96 28.30
C VAL A 12 2.64 13.78 28.54
N PHE A 13 2.08 13.70 29.73
CA PHE A 13 0.92 14.50 30.15
C PHE A 13 1.42 15.65 31.04
N ASP A 14 1.20 16.88 30.59
CA ASP A 14 1.42 18.07 31.42
C ASP A 14 0.13 18.32 32.24
N GLU A 15 0.14 17.94 33.53
CA GLU A 15 -0.98 18.17 34.45
C GLU A 15 -0.91 19.55 35.15
N GLY A 16 0.00 20.44 34.71
CA GLY A 16 0.15 21.79 35.30
C GLY A 16 0.66 21.80 36.76
N THR A 17 1.12 20.66 37.24
CA THR A 17 1.80 20.49 38.55
C THR A 17 3.11 19.73 38.30
N ASP A 18 4.13 19.95 39.13
CA ASP A 18 5.51 19.40 39.01
C ASP A 18 5.63 17.86 38.86
N LYS A 19 4.60 17.17 38.37
CA LYS A 19 4.60 15.74 38.10
C LYS A 19 4.23 15.46 36.67
N GLU A 20 5.26 15.29 35.84
CA GLU A 20 5.10 14.67 34.53
C GLU A 20 4.64 13.22 34.71
N ARG A 21 3.49 12.89 34.14
CA ARG A 21 3.02 11.52 34.06
C ARG A 21 3.33 10.99 32.68
N THR A 22 4.12 9.93 32.58
CA THR A 22 4.46 9.28 31.32
C THR A 22 3.75 7.93 31.21
N SER A 23 3.20 7.63 30.05
CA SER A 23 2.76 6.28 29.70
C SER A 23 3.50 5.81 28.45
N VAL A 24 3.96 4.56 28.45
CA VAL A 24 4.65 3.94 27.32
C VAL A 24 3.71 2.93 26.69
N SER A 25 3.60 2.95 25.36
CA SER A 25 2.82 1.97 24.61
C SER A 25 3.44 0.57 24.67
N GLU A 26 2.69 -0.43 24.23
CA GLU A 26 3.29 -1.66 23.71
C GLU A 26 4.13 -1.34 22.49
N VAL A 27 4.95 -2.31 22.04
CA VAL A 27 5.73 -2.15 20.81
C VAL A 27 4.77 -2.17 19.63
N LEU A 28 4.81 -1.12 18.81
CA LEU A 28 3.91 -0.92 17.68
C LEU A 28 4.67 -1.12 16.36
N PRO A 29 4.01 -1.65 15.31
CA PRO A 29 4.58 -1.67 13.97
C PRO A 29 4.82 -0.25 13.45
N ASP A 30 5.77 -0.13 12.54
CA ASP A 30 6.06 1.13 11.85
C ASP A 30 4.90 1.48 10.88
N PRO A 31 4.33 2.68 10.94
CA PRO A 31 3.37 3.15 9.93
C PRO A 31 3.85 3.02 8.48
N ARG A 32 5.15 3.11 8.26
CA ARG A 32 5.81 2.96 6.95
C ARG A 32 6.50 1.60 6.78
N SER A 33 6.06 0.60 7.52
CA SER A 33 6.60 -0.76 7.42
C SER A 33 6.60 -1.23 5.97
N ARG A 34 7.74 -1.67 5.48
CA ARG A 34 7.89 -2.22 4.12
C ARG A 34 7.62 -3.72 4.08
N ARG A 35 7.63 -4.36 5.25
CA ARG A 35 7.42 -5.78 5.41
C ARG A 35 6.93 -6.12 6.81
N GLN A 36 5.91 -6.98 6.91
CA GLN A 36 5.39 -7.52 8.18
C GLN A 36 5.16 -9.02 8.06
N PRO A 37 6.23 -9.83 8.19
CA PRO A 37 6.20 -11.26 7.87
C PRO A 37 5.34 -12.11 8.82
N GLN A 38 4.88 -11.55 9.93
CA GLN A 38 4.04 -12.22 10.93
C GLN A 38 2.67 -11.54 11.09
N GLY A 39 2.28 -10.77 10.06
CA GLY A 39 0.99 -10.09 10.01
C GLY A 39 1.01 -8.69 10.62
N VAL A 40 -0.12 -8.01 10.49
CA VAL A 40 -0.27 -6.57 10.79
C VAL A 40 -0.17 -6.21 12.26
N HIS A 41 -0.27 -7.19 13.16
CA HIS A 41 -0.16 -6.99 14.61
C HIS A 41 1.26 -7.23 15.16
N ASP A 42 2.19 -7.65 14.33
CA ASP A 42 3.56 -7.95 14.75
C ASP A 42 4.57 -6.89 14.28
N LEU A 43 5.82 -7.09 14.61
CA LEU A 43 6.92 -6.18 14.31
C LEU A 43 7.09 -5.99 12.80
N SER A 44 7.50 -4.79 12.45
CA SER A 44 8.00 -4.45 11.14
C SER A 44 9.33 -5.14 10.84
N CYS A 45 9.63 -5.30 9.57
CA CYS A 45 10.88 -5.88 9.09
C CYS A 45 11.54 -4.96 8.06
N THR A 46 12.85 -4.85 8.10
CA THR A 46 13.58 -4.12 7.07
C THR A 46 13.47 -4.86 5.74
N PHE A 47 13.31 -4.10 4.67
CA PHE A 47 13.31 -4.55 3.29
C PHE A 47 14.21 -3.61 2.47
N ASP A 48 15.03 -4.19 1.63
CA ASP A 48 15.91 -3.44 0.73
C ASP A 48 15.38 -3.58 -0.70
N PRO A 49 14.70 -2.54 -1.25
CA PRO A 49 14.15 -2.60 -2.59
C PRO A 49 15.22 -2.67 -3.67
N ASP A 50 16.42 -2.15 -3.41
CA ASP A 50 17.53 -2.09 -4.35
C ASP A 50 18.29 -3.43 -4.46
N ALA A 51 17.97 -4.41 -3.61
CA ALA A 51 18.55 -5.75 -3.69
C ALA A 51 18.03 -6.58 -4.86
N PHE A 52 16.91 -6.17 -5.49
CA PHE A 52 16.33 -6.84 -6.65
C PHE A 52 16.98 -6.34 -7.95
N GLU A 53 17.37 -7.27 -8.81
CA GLU A 53 17.91 -6.94 -10.13
C GLU A 53 16.77 -6.88 -11.17
N TRP A 54 16.43 -5.68 -11.61
CA TRP A 54 15.40 -5.43 -12.62
C TRP A 54 15.90 -5.71 -14.05
N HIS A 55 15.02 -6.28 -14.88
CA HIS A 55 15.31 -6.56 -16.31
C HIS A 55 14.49 -5.67 -17.24
N ASP A 56 13.79 -4.69 -16.73
CA ASP A 56 12.80 -3.85 -17.41
C ASP A 56 13.33 -2.48 -17.91
N ALA A 57 14.63 -2.26 -17.96
CA ALA A 57 15.22 -0.97 -18.36
C ALA A 57 14.75 -0.46 -19.75
N ALA A 58 14.39 -1.38 -20.65
CA ALA A 58 13.84 -1.07 -21.98
C ALA A 58 12.30 -1.02 -22.01
N TRP A 59 11.63 -1.31 -20.90
CA TRP A 59 10.19 -1.35 -20.81
C TRP A 59 9.55 0.02 -21.10
N ARG A 60 8.44 0.01 -21.83
CA ARG A 60 7.59 1.19 -22.08
C ARG A 60 6.15 0.72 -22.20
N PRO A 61 5.25 1.14 -21.29
CA PRO A 61 3.84 0.76 -21.35
C PRO A 61 3.13 1.40 -22.54
N ARG A 62 2.08 0.76 -23.01
CA ARG A 62 1.15 1.36 -23.98
C ARG A 62 0.24 2.39 -23.27
N PRO A 63 -0.29 3.38 -24.02
CA PRO A 63 -1.35 4.23 -23.49
C PRO A 63 -2.56 3.40 -23.06
N LEU A 64 -3.08 3.63 -21.86
CA LEU A 64 -4.17 2.85 -21.27
C LEU A 64 -5.43 2.80 -22.15
N ARG A 65 -5.76 3.89 -22.87
CA ARG A 65 -6.92 3.97 -23.77
C ARG A 65 -6.94 2.93 -24.88
N ASP A 66 -5.78 2.39 -25.25
CA ASP A 66 -5.60 1.44 -26.35
C ASP A 66 -5.28 0.02 -25.81
N SER A 67 -5.46 -0.20 -24.50
CA SER A 67 -5.08 -1.41 -23.80
C SER A 67 -6.28 -2.24 -23.35
N VAL A 68 -6.13 -3.55 -23.37
CA VAL A 68 -7.02 -4.50 -22.69
C VAL A 68 -6.51 -4.69 -21.27
N LEU A 69 -7.34 -4.26 -20.30
CA LEU A 69 -7.06 -4.36 -18.87
C LEU A 69 -7.70 -5.62 -18.30
N TYR A 70 -6.93 -6.39 -17.54
CA TYR A 70 -7.40 -7.57 -16.83
C TYR A 70 -7.25 -7.36 -15.31
N GLU A 71 -8.38 -7.30 -14.60
CA GLU A 71 -8.38 -7.21 -13.13
C GLU A 71 -8.05 -8.60 -12.54
N LEU A 72 -7.11 -8.64 -11.60
CA LEU A 72 -6.57 -9.87 -11.04
C LEU A 72 -6.46 -9.78 -9.53
N HIS A 73 -7.04 -10.77 -8.82
CA HIS A 73 -6.84 -10.95 -7.38
C HIS A 73 -5.75 -11.98 -7.11
N PRO A 74 -4.60 -11.61 -6.48
CA PRO A 74 -3.48 -12.53 -6.29
C PRO A 74 -3.86 -13.81 -5.57
N GLY A 75 -4.68 -13.71 -4.51
CA GLY A 75 -5.08 -14.85 -3.68
C GLY A 75 -6.04 -15.85 -4.34
N THR A 76 -6.62 -15.54 -5.52
CA THR A 76 -7.60 -16.42 -6.18
C THR A 76 -7.29 -16.72 -7.64
N PHE A 77 -6.28 -16.09 -8.22
CA PHE A 77 -5.92 -16.27 -9.63
C PHE A 77 -5.30 -17.64 -9.89
N THR A 78 -4.60 -18.19 -8.90
CA THR A 78 -4.04 -19.56 -8.94
C THR A 78 -4.44 -20.32 -7.67
N PRO A 79 -4.40 -21.68 -7.68
CA PRO A 79 -4.65 -22.47 -6.48
C PRO A 79 -3.73 -22.14 -5.31
N GLU A 80 -2.48 -21.74 -5.60
CA GLU A 80 -1.47 -21.37 -4.60
C GLU A 80 -1.75 -20.00 -3.96
N GLY A 81 -2.47 -19.12 -4.67
CA GLY A 81 -2.83 -17.80 -4.21
C GLY A 81 -1.66 -16.83 -4.03
N THR A 82 -0.59 -16.98 -4.81
CA THR A 82 0.64 -16.18 -4.69
C THR A 82 1.01 -15.47 -6.00
N LEU A 83 1.75 -14.38 -5.88
CA LEU A 83 2.28 -13.63 -7.03
C LEU A 83 3.27 -14.48 -7.84
N ASP A 84 4.11 -15.29 -7.18
CA ASP A 84 5.01 -16.19 -7.88
C ASP A 84 4.26 -17.25 -8.72
N ALA A 85 3.16 -17.80 -8.20
CA ALA A 85 2.33 -18.72 -8.99
C ALA A 85 1.62 -18.01 -10.15
N ALA A 86 1.23 -16.74 -9.96
CA ALA A 86 0.62 -15.93 -11.01
C ALA A 86 1.59 -15.69 -12.18
N ILE A 87 2.90 -15.57 -11.94
CA ILE A 87 3.92 -15.48 -13.01
C ILE A 87 3.79 -16.65 -13.98
N GLY A 88 3.54 -17.86 -13.49
CA GLY A 88 3.34 -19.05 -14.31
C GLY A 88 2.10 -19.02 -15.22
N LYS A 89 1.24 -18.00 -15.08
CA LYS A 89 0.01 -17.81 -15.89
C LYS A 89 0.08 -16.63 -16.84
N LEU A 90 1.19 -15.89 -16.87
CA LEU A 90 1.32 -14.70 -17.73
C LEU A 90 1.22 -15.03 -19.23
N ASP A 91 1.70 -16.19 -19.68
CA ASP A 91 1.57 -16.61 -21.07
C ASP A 91 0.09 -16.75 -21.48
N HIS A 92 -0.77 -17.23 -20.57
CA HIS A 92 -2.21 -17.25 -20.81
C HIS A 92 -2.79 -15.85 -21.00
N LEU A 93 -2.36 -14.86 -20.22
CA LEU A 93 -2.80 -13.47 -20.38
C LEU A 93 -2.32 -12.87 -21.70
N VAL A 94 -1.07 -13.16 -22.11
CA VAL A 94 -0.55 -12.76 -23.41
C VAL A 94 -1.36 -13.37 -24.55
N ASP A 95 -1.65 -14.66 -24.50
CA ASP A 95 -2.46 -15.38 -25.51
C ASP A 95 -3.89 -14.83 -25.58
N LEU A 96 -4.42 -14.34 -24.46
CA LEU A 96 -5.73 -13.68 -24.39
C LEU A 96 -5.72 -12.26 -24.97
N GLY A 97 -4.53 -11.68 -25.18
CA GLY A 97 -4.37 -10.31 -25.68
C GLY A 97 -4.48 -9.24 -24.59
N VAL A 98 -4.15 -9.57 -23.35
CA VAL A 98 -4.09 -8.61 -22.23
C VAL A 98 -2.86 -7.73 -22.38
N ASP A 99 -3.04 -6.41 -22.30
CA ASP A 99 -1.96 -5.42 -22.35
C ASP A 99 -1.55 -4.91 -20.96
N ALA A 100 -2.46 -4.97 -20.00
CA ALA A 100 -2.21 -4.54 -18.62
C ALA A 100 -2.98 -5.42 -17.62
N VAL A 101 -2.37 -5.70 -16.48
CA VAL A 101 -3.06 -6.28 -15.32
C VAL A 101 -3.31 -5.20 -14.28
N GLU A 102 -4.52 -5.19 -13.72
CA GLU A 102 -4.86 -4.41 -12.53
C GLU A 102 -4.85 -5.38 -11.34
N LEU A 103 -3.87 -5.22 -10.45
CA LEU A 103 -3.84 -6.00 -9.21
C LEU A 103 -4.80 -5.37 -8.20
N LEU A 104 -5.73 -6.17 -7.67
CA LEU A 104 -6.46 -5.78 -6.46
C LEU A 104 -5.47 -5.44 -5.35
N PRO A 105 -5.89 -4.64 -4.33
CA PRO A 105 -4.95 -4.16 -3.31
C PRO A 105 -4.22 -5.31 -2.63
N VAL A 106 -2.91 -5.15 -2.47
CA VAL A 106 -2.00 -6.18 -1.93
C VAL A 106 -1.49 -5.87 -0.54
N ASN A 107 -1.93 -4.76 0.05
CA ASN A 107 -1.43 -4.28 1.34
C ASN A 107 -1.78 -5.23 2.48
N GLY A 108 -0.91 -5.26 3.50
CA GLY A 108 -1.09 -6.09 4.67
C GLY A 108 -2.44 -5.90 5.36
N PHE A 109 -3.14 -6.99 5.61
CA PHE A 109 -4.45 -7.05 6.26
C PHE A 109 -4.44 -8.10 7.39
N ASN A 110 -5.46 -8.08 8.23
CA ASN A 110 -5.61 -9.07 9.28
C ASN A 110 -6.37 -10.31 8.77
N GLY A 111 -5.78 -11.50 8.97
CA GLY A 111 -6.34 -12.78 8.55
C GLY A 111 -5.69 -13.33 7.27
N ASP A 112 -6.31 -14.37 6.69
CA ASP A 112 -5.73 -15.14 5.59
C ASP A 112 -6.43 -14.90 4.23
N HIS A 113 -7.59 -14.24 4.24
CA HIS A 113 -8.41 -14.01 3.05
C HIS A 113 -8.97 -12.59 3.06
N ASN A 114 -8.71 -11.84 2.02
CA ASN A 114 -9.22 -10.48 1.83
C ASN A 114 -9.30 -10.18 0.33
N TRP A 115 -10.25 -9.34 -0.07
CA TRP A 115 -10.23 -8.78 -1.43
C TRP A 115 -9.16 -7.72 -1.62
N GLY A 116 -8.51 -7.28 -0.52
CA GLY A 116 -7.51 -6.25 -0.48
C GLY A 116 -8.01 -4.90 0.08
N TYR A 117 -9.34 -4.73 0.24
CA TYR A 117 -9.92 -3.45 0.65
C TYR A 117 -9.96 -3.22 2.16
N ASP A 118 -9.52 -4.17 2.98
CA ASP A 118 -9.32 -4.00 4.42
C ASP A 118 -7.83 -3.88 4.82
N GLY A 119 -6.97 -3.46 3.88
CA GLY A 119 -5.56 -3.21 4.14
C GLY A 119 -5.34 -2.13 5.20
N VAL A 120 -4.35 -2.32 6.07
CA VAL A 120 -3.98 -1.39 7.15
C VAL A 120 -2.52 -0.97 7.12
N ALA A 121 -1.70 -1.63 6.33
CA ALA A 121 -0.27 -1.36 6.18
C ALA A 121 0.04 -0.99 4.72
N TRP A 122 -0.24 0.26 4.32
CA TRP A 122 -0.19 0.71 2.92
C TRP A 122 1.15 0.56 2.22
N TYR A 123 2.25 0.45 3.00
CA TYR A 123 3.60 0.33 2.46
C TYR A 123 4.07 -1.13 2.32
N THR A 124 3.26 -2.11 2.73
CA THR A 124 3.60 -3.53 2.63
C THR A 124 2.96 -4.20 1.43
N VAL A 125 3.53 -5.32 1.04
CA VAL A 125 2.85 -6.38 0.29
C VAL A 125 2.60 -7.51 1.27
N ASP A 126 1.38 -8.02 1.33
CA ASP A 126 1.00 -9.09 2.26
C ASP A 126 1.81 -10.37 2.01
N GLU A 127 2.27 -11.01 3.07
CA GLU A 127 3.10 -12.21 2.98
C GLU A 127 2.32 -13.43 2.44
N SER A 128 0.99 -13.45 2.54
CA SER A 128 0.17 -14.49 1.93
C SER A 128 0.28 -14.49 0.40
N TYR A 129 0.57 -13.34 -0.19
CA TYR A 129 0.83 -13.20 -1.63
C TYR A 129 2.30 -13.41 -2.02
N GLY A 130 3.19 -13.61 -1.03
CA GLY A 130 4.63 -13.83 -1.21
C GLY A 130 5.50 -12.64 -0.80
N GLY A 131 4.91 -11.57 -0.26
CA GLY A 131 5.62 -10.39 0.23
C GLY A 131 6.24 -9.51 -0.86
N PRO A 132 7.08 -8.54 -0.44
CA PRO A 132 7.60 -7.50 -1.33
C PRO A 132 8.48 -8.04 -2.45
N GLU A 133 9.31 -9.05 -2.20
CA GLU A 133 10.18 -9.63 -3.23
C GLU A 133 9.38 -10.37 -4.32
N ALA A 134 8.28 -11.04 -3.95
CA ALA A 134 7.40 -11.68 -4.94
C ALA A 134 6.70 -10.65 -5.82
N TYR A 135 6.37 -9.49 -5.26
CA TYR A 135 5.79 -8.40 -6.02
C TYR A 135 6.77 -7.85 -7.07
N GLN A 136 8.05 -7.62 -6.69
CA GLN A 136 9.08 -7.19 -7.64
C GLN A 136 9.25 -8.22 -8.77
N ARG A 137 9.35 -9.51 -8.44
CA ARG A 137 9.43 -10.58 -9.46
C ARG A 137 8.22 -10.60 -10.39
N PHE A 138 7.02 -10.38 -9.85
CA PHE A 138 5.80 -10.38 -10.66
C PHE A 138 5.78 -9.22 -11.65
N VAL A 139 6.11 -7.99 -11.21
CA VAL A 139 6.15 -6.82 -12.09
C VAL A 139 7.22 -6.99 -13.18
N ASP A 140 8.43 -7.40 -12.83
CA ASP A 140 9.52 -7.65 -13.77
C ASP A 140 9.15 -8.71 -14.83
N ALA A 141 8.47 -9.79 -14.39
CA ALA A 141 7.96 -10.81 -15.29
C ALA A 141 6.84 -10.30 -16.21
N CYS A 142 5.94 -9.45 -15.72
CA CYS A 142 4.91 -8.80 -16.53
C CYS A 142 5.55 -7.93 -17.62
N HIS A 143 6.51 -7.07 -17.26
CA HIS A 143 7.24 -6.22 -18.20
C HIS A 143 7.97 -7.04 -19.26
N THR A 144 8.62 -8.13 -18.87
CA THR A 144 9.27 -9.06 -19.81
C THR A 144 8.29 -9.68 -20.82
N LYS A 145 7.02 -9.87 -20.41
CA LYS A 145 5.95 -10.40 -21.28
C LYS A 145 5.20 -9.30 -22.04
N GLY A 146 5.55 -8.04 -21.88
CA GLY A 146 4.87 -6.91 -22.52
C GLY A 146 3.55 -6.51 -21.87
N ILE A 147 3.35 -6.85 -20.59
CA ILE A 147 2.15 -6.55 -19.79
C ILE A 147 2.49 -5.44 -18.79
N ALA A 148 1.72 -4.35 -18.79
CA ALA A 148 1.80 -3.31 -17.77
C ALA A 148 1.14 -3.74 -16.46
N VAL A 149 1.55 -3.13 -15.34
CA VAL A 149 0.98 -3.40 -14.01
C VAL A 149 0.37 -2.12 -13.44
N ILE A 150 -0.94 -2.17 -13.18
CA ILE A 150 -1.72 -1.15 -12.50
C ILE A 150 -1.97 -1.62 -11.06
N GLN A 151 -1.59 -0.82 -10.07
CA GLN A 151 -1.85 -1.14 -8.66
C GLN A 151 -3.13 -0.47 -8.18
N ASP A 152 -4.07 -1.25 -7.66
CA ASP A 152 -5.24 -0.71 -6.95
C ASP A 152 -4.83 -0.25 -5.55
N VAL A 153 -5.06 1.02 -5.23
CA VAL A 153 -4.71 1.65 -3.96
C VAL A 153 -5.94 2.21 -3.25
N VAL A 154 -6.01 1.97 -1.94
CA VAL A 154 -7.14 2.32 -1.09
C VAL A 154 -6.71 3.40 -0.10
N TYR A 155 -6.90 4.68 -0.45
CA TYR A 155 -6.53 5.81 0.42
C TYR A 155 -7.71 6.46 1.13
N ASN A 156 -8.92 5.95 0.92
CA ASN A 156 -10.13 6.51 1.50
C ASN A 156 -10.45 5.96 2.90
N HIS A 157 -9.92 4.80 3.28
CA HIS A 157 -10.11 4.17 4.58
C HIS A 157 -9.00 3.16 4.88
N LEU A 158 -9.00 2.64 6.10
CA LEU A 158 -8.22 1.47 6.51
C LEU A 158 -9.14 0.40 7.07
N GLY A 159 -8.68 -0.85 7.01
CA GLY A 159 -9.40 -1.99 7.55
C GLY A 159 -9.66 -1.89 9.06
N PRO A 160 -10.59 -2.70 9.58
CA PRO A 160 -11.07 -2.61 10.96
C PRO A 160 -10.10 -3.19 12.00
N SER A 161 -9.06 -3.91 11.59
CA SER A 161 -8.12 -4.60 12.48
C SER A 161 -6.68 -4.42 12.03
N GLY A 162 -5.80 -4.02 12.96
CA GLY A 162 -4.38 -3.79 12.70
C GLY A 162 -4.02 -2.34 12.31
N ASN A 163 -4.98 -1.43 12.37
CA ASN A 163 -4.74 -0.01 12.13
C ASN A 163 -4.19 0.66 13.40
N TYR A 164 -2.89 0.94 13.42
CA TYR A 164 -2.20 1.62 14.52
C TYR A 164 -1.91 3.10 14.24
N LEU A 165 -2.23 3.63 13.06
CA LEU A 165 -1.95 5.01 12.66
C LEU A 165 -2.46 6.06 13.66
N PRO A 166 -3.68 5.94 14.28
CA PRO A 166 -4.17 6.92 15.23
C PRO A 166 -3.32 7.08 16.50
N LEU A 167 -2.45 6.11 16.80
CA LEU A 167 -1.54 6.18 17.93
C LEU A 167 -0.33 7.07 17.66
N PHE A 168 0.02 7.29 16.38
CA PHE A 168 1.20 8.02 15.95
C PHE A 168 0.91 9.49 15.64
N ALA A 169 -0.20 9.79 14.96
CA ALA A 169 -0.55 11.14 14.54
C ALA A 169 -2.04 11.27 14.18
N GLU A 170 -2.45 12.48 13.79
CA GLU A 170 -3.83 12.81 13.39
C GLU A 170 -4.14 12.33 11.95
N TYR A 171 -4.04 11.03 11.73
CA TYR A 171 -4.34 10.42 10.42
C TYR A 171 -5.82 10.51 10.02
N PHE A 172 -6.69 10.68 11.01
CA PHE A 172 -8.14 10.73 10.82
C PHE A 172 -8.70 12.06 11.32
N LYS A 173 -9.82 12.46 10.73
CA LYS A 173 -10.60 13.63 11.16
C LYS A 173 -12.02 13.22 11.53
N PRO A 174 -12.74 14.04 12.35
CA PRO A 174 -14.13 13.79 12.66
C PRO A 174 -15.00 13.68 11.42
N GLY A 175 -15.88 12.68 11.39
CA GLY A 175 -16.76 12.33 10.30
C GLY A 175 -16.82 10.83 10.14
N ALA A 176 -17.70 10.37 9.29
CA ALA A 176 -17.80 8.95 8.96
C ALA A 176 -18.10 8.76 7.49
N SER A 177 -17.45 7.77 6.89
CA SER A 177 -17.81 7.19 5.61
C SER A 177 -18.52 5.85 5.82
N SER A 178 -18.92 5.21 4.75
CA SER A 178 -19.46 3.83 4.79
C SER A 178 -18.43 2.81 5.32
N TRP A 179 -17.14 3.19 5.34
CA TRP A 179 -16.02 2.33 5.70
C TRP A 179 -15.28 2.76 6.98
N GLY A 180 -15.79 3.75 7.72
CA GLY A 180 -15.21 4.23 8.98
C GLY A 180 -14.83 5.70 8.97
N ASP A 181 -13.88 6.07 9.82
CA ASP A 181 -13.41 7.45 9.97
C ASP A 181 -12.80 8.02 8.70
N LEU A 182 -12.96 9.33 8.49
CA LEU A 182 -12.41 10.03 7.33
C LEU A 182 -10.89 10.21 7.47
N ILE A 183 -10.16 9.96 6.39
CA ILE A 183 -8.74 10.30 6.32
C ILE A 183 -8.58 11.83 6.40
N ASN A 184 -7.63 12.28 7.22
CA ASN A 184 -7.38 13.72 7.45
C ASN A 184 -6.58 14.35 6.31
N LEU A 185 -7.28 14.85 5.28
CA LEU A 185 -6.64 15.47 4.10
C LEU A 185 -6.60 17.00 4.16
N ASP A 186 -7.34 17.64 5.07
CA ASP A 186 -7.53 19.09 5.07
C ASP A 186 -7.60 19.72 6.47
N GLY A 187 -7.59 18.92 7.55
CA GLY A 187 -7.59 19.39 8.94
C GLY A 187 -6.18 19.71 9.46
N TRP A 188 -6.12 19.96 10.77
CA TRP A 188 -4.84 20.13 11.47
C TRP A 188 -3.97 18.88 11.33
N GLY A 189 -2.67 19.05 11.04
CA GLY A 189 -1.74 17.94 10.83
C GLY A 189 -1.86 17.23 9.48
N SER A 190 -2.79 17.60 8.60
CA SER A 190 -3.05 16.94 7.32
C SER A 190 -1.89 16.94 6.33
N ASP A 191 -0.93 17.87 6.44
CA ASP A 191 0.23 17.89 5.54
C ASP A 191 1.04 16.58 5.64
N GLY A 192 1.26 16.07 6.86
CA GLY A 192 1.95 14.79 7.06
C GLY A 192 1.17 13.60 6.52
N VAL A 193 -0.16 13.62 6.60
CA VAL A 193 -1.02 12.56 6.05
C VAL A 193 -1.00 12.58 4.52
N ARG A 194 -1.02 13.76 3.92
CA ARG A 194 -0.89 13.91 2.46
C ARG A 194 0.47 13.40 1.97
N GLU A 195 1.57 13.79 2.62
CA GLU A 195 2.91 13.26 2.27
C GLU A 195 3.01 11.76 2.49
N TYR A 196 2.33 11.19 3.50
CA TYR A 196 2.26 9.74 3.68
C TYR A 196 1.64 9.04 2.47
N ILE A 197 0.56 9.59 1.90
CA ILE A 197 -0.06 9.08 0.66
C ILE A 197 0.86 9.28 -0.54
N LEU A 198 1.42 10.48 -0.71
CA LEU A 198 2.26 10.83 -1.86
C LEU A 198 3.57 10.02 -1.89
N ASP A 199 4.16 9.78 -0.73
CA ASP A 199 5.33 8.93 -0.61
C ASP A 199 5.00 7.46 -0.91
N ASN A 200 3.79 7.00 -0.58
CA ASN A 200 3.35 5.66 -0.94
C ASN A 200 3.20 5.50 -2.46
N ILE A 201 2.63 6.48 -3.15
CA ILE A 201 2.61 6.53 -4.63
C ILE A 201 4.04 6.46 -5.19
N THR A 202 4.95 7.28 -4.65
CA THR A 202 6.35 7.30 -5.08
C THR A 202 7.02 5.94 -4.86
N MET A 203 6.73 5.29 -3.73
CA MET A 203 7.24 3.95 -3.43
C MET A 203 6.82 2.92 -4.48
N TRP A 204 5.55 2.86 -4.84
CA TRP A 204 5.06 1.93 -5.84
C TRP A 204 5.72 2.14 -7.21
N LEU A 205 5.88 3.40 -7.62
CA LEU A 205 6.54 3.74 -8.89
C LEU A 205 8.04 3.41 -8.89
N ARG A 206 8.74 3.81 -7.82
CA ARG A 206 10.20 3.74 -7.76
C ARG A 206 10.72 2.35 -7.40
N ASP A 207 10.09 1.72 -6.37
CA ASP A 207 10.62 0.50 -5.74
C ASP A 207 10.01 -0.77 -6.31
N TYR A 208 8.85 -0.63 -6.99
CA TYR A 208 8.11 -1.75 -7.57
C TYR A 208 7.81 -1.57 -9.06
N HIS A 209 8.21 -0.46 -9.68
CA HIS A 209 8.07 -0.17 -11.10
C HIS A 209 6.65 -0.34 -11.65
N VAL A 210 5.60 -0.06 -10.85
CA VAL A 210 4.23 -0.11 -11.37
C VAL A 210 4.02 0.98 -12.43
N ASP A 211 3.18 0.71 -13.43
CA ASP A 211 2.94 1.60 -14.57
C ASP A 211 1.82 2.62 -14.32
N GLY A 212 1.01 2.40 -13.27
CA GLY A 212 -0.08 3.29 -12.93
C GLY A 212 -0.90 2.81 -11.75
N PHE A 213 -1.99 3.53 -11.49
CA PHE A 213 -2.85 3.28 -10.34
C PHE A 213 -4.32 3.27 -10.71
N ARG A 214 -5.07 2.40 -10.06
CA ARG A 214 -6.51 2.56 -9.86
C ARG A 214 -6.73 3.04 -8.44
N LEU A 215 -7.48 4.12 -8.26
CA LEU A 215 -7.74 4.68 -6.94
C LEU A 215 -9.16 4.29 -6.52
N ASP A 216 -9.24 3.51 -5.44
CA ASP A 216 -10.52 3.07 -4.89
C ASP A 216 -11.31 4.23 -4.27
N ALA A 217 -12.63 4.21 -4.49
CA ALA A 217 -13.63 5.05 -3.83
C ALA A 217 -13.21 6.52 -3.62
N VAL A 218 -12.66 7.16 -4.66
CA VAL A 218 -12.15 8.55 -4.62
C VAL A 218 -13.20 9.58 -4.16
N HIS A 219 -14.50 9.27 -4.30
CA HIS A 219 -15.60 10.10 -3.82
C HIS A 219 -15.65 10.20 -2.28
N ALA A 220 -14.99 9.29 -1.56
CA ALA A 220 -14.87 9.32 -0.10
C ALA A 220 -13.62 10.06 0.40
N LEU A 221 -12.77 10.57 -0.51
CA LEU A 221 -11.63 11.44 -0.16
C LEU A 221 -12.15 12.86 0.11
N ALA A 222 -12.53 13.12 1.36
CA ALA A 222 -13.05 14.41 1.79
C ALA A 222 -11.89 15.41 1.96
N ASP A 223 -11.64 16.22 0.92
CA ASP A 223 -10.54 17.19 0.87
C ASP A 223 -11.06 18.56 0.38
N SER A 224 -11.04 19.56 1.25
CA SER A 224 -11.48 20.92 0.98
C SER A 224 -10.33 21.89 0.66
N ARG A 225 -9.10 21.41 0.53
CA ARG A 225 -7.95 22.25 0.22
C ARG A 225 -8.00 22.76 -1.23
N ALA A 226 -7.33 23.89 -1.48
CA ALA A 226 -7.25 24.50 -2.80
C ALA A 226 -6.68 23.56 -3.87
N THR A 227 -5.69 22.74 -3.50
CA THR A 227 -5.17 21.65 -4.34
C THR A 227 -5.63 20.32 -3.75
N HIS A 228 -6.55 19.66 -4.44
CA HIS A 228 -7.09 18.37 -4.01
C HIS A 228 -6.01 17.29 -4.01
N ILE A 229 -6.09 16.31 -3.10
CA ILE A 229 -5.10 15.21 -3.02
C ILE A 229 -4.95 14.47 -4.34
N LEU A 230 -6.02 14.26 -5.11
CA LEU A 230 -5.97 13.62 -6.42
C LEU A 230 -5.12 14.41 -7.43
N GLU A 231 -5.16 15.74 -7.37
CA GLU A 231 -4.31 16.60 -8.20
C GLU A 231 -2.84 16.44 -7.77
N GLN A 232 -2.55 16.42 -6.47
CA GLN A 232 -1.19 16.19 -5.98
C GLN A 232 -0.66 14.81 -6.36
N ILE A 233 -1.49 13.77 -6.31
CA ILE A 233 -1.13 12.43 -6.79
C ILE A 233 -0.77 12.50 -8.28
N ALA A 234 -1.62 13.12 -9.11
CA ALA A 234 -1.37 13.25 -10.54
C ALA A 234 -0.11 14.08 -10.88
N GLN A 235 0.28 15.00 -10.01
CA GLN A 235 1.52 15.78 -10.16
C GLN A 235 2.77 15.01 -9.71
N ARG A 236 2.60 13.97 -8.87
CA ARG A 236 3.69 13.15 -8.35
C ARG A 236 4.08 12.03 -9.32
N ILE A 237 3.17 11.58 -10.19
CA ILE A 237 3.36 10.58 -11.25
C ILE A 237 4.01 11.23 -12.48
#